data_769c1a6607bf984b0bd8841ccbe65928
#
_entry.id   769c1a6607bf984b0bd8841ccbe65928
#
_cell.length_a   1.000
_cell.length_b   1.000
_cell.length_c   1.000
_cell.angle_alpha   90.00
_cell.angle_beta   90.00
_cell.angle_gamma   90.00
#
_symmetry.space_group_name_H-M   'P 1'
#
loop_
_entity.id
_entity.type
_entity.pdbx_description
1 polymer ?
#
loop_
_entity_poly.entity_id
_entity_poly.type
_entity_poly.pdbx_seq_one_letter_code
_entity_poly.pdbx_strand_id
1 'polypeptide(L)'
;MPSRLSTGVLRVFLAAVSVLLSIRIAAGAVDVNKLPKPTGYVSDLAKVVDPQSKQELEAFCTKVEQKLGVQFAFVTIDSIGDEPIRDVALDVARTWGVGPKKNNQGVLLLLVIKDRKSDIETGRGIEPYITDGFAGSTLRAMRPDLRAGDYGQAMLVAAQSMADHIAQGMGIAFSDQIPQVQRRPPPQRDNGGGIPIPLIILGIFVLFWILGGLGRRGGGCLTWFLLGNLLGGGRRGGWGGGGWGGGGFGGGSGGGGGFGGFGGGGFGGGGASSNW
;
A
#
# COMPACT_ATOMS: atom_id res chain seq x y z
N MET A 1 51.64 11.16 -25.03
CA MET A 1 50.87 12.23 -25.70
C MET A 1 49.40 12.00 -25.37
N PRO A 2 48.77 12.83 -24.54
CA PRO A 2 47.34 12.69 -24.29
C PRO A 2 46.57 13.30 -25.47
N SER A 3 45.70 12.49 -26.08
CA SER A 3 44.80 12.89 -27.16
C SER A 3 43.81 13.95 -26.62
N ARG A 4 43.92 15.17 -27.09
CA ARG A 4 42.94 16.24 -26.83
C ARG A 4 41.65 15.88 -27.54
N LEU A 5 40.68 15.37 -26.80
CA LEU A 5 39.31 15.30 -27.31
C LEU A 5 38.92 16.71 -27.76
N SER A 6 38.57 16.84 -29.05
CA SER A 6 38.18 18.11 -29.65
C SER A 6 37.00 18.70 -28.84
N THR A 7 37.13 19.98 -28.45
CA THR A 7 36.09 20.73 -27.73
C THR A 7 34.74 20.71 -28.42
N GLY A 8 34.69 20.40 -29.73
CA GLY A 8 33.48 20.17 -30.50
C GLY A 8 32.75 18.88 -30.11
N VAL A 9 33.45 17.77 -29.94
CA VAL A 9 32.86 16.49 -29.53
C VAL A 9 32.29 16.56 -28.13
N LEU A 10 32.95 17.24 -27.20
CA LEU A 10 32.46 17.44 -25.84
C LEU A 10 31.19 18.29 -25.81
N ARG A 11 31.09 19.33 -26.66
CA ARG A 11 29.87 20.16 -26.76
C ARG A 11 28.69 19.41 -27.33
N VAL A 12 28.92 18.58 -28.34
CA VAL A 12 27.85 17.73 -28.94
C VAL A 12 27.37 16.67 -27.92
N PHE A 13 28.28 16.09 -27.16
CA PHE A 13 27.94 15.12 -26.12
C PHE A 13 27.14 15.76 -24.98
N LEU A 14 27.53 16.95 -24.51
CA LEU A 14 26.80 17.70 -23.50
C LEU A 14 25.41 18.14 -24.00
N ALA A 15 25.26 18.53 -25.26
CA ALA A 15 23.98 18.88 -25.87
C ALA A 15 23.07 17.64 -25.99
N ALA A 16 23.62 16.49 -26.38
CA ALA A 16 22.86 15.23 -26.47
C ALA A 16 22.39 14.75 -25.08
N VAL A 17 23.23 14.84 -24.06
CA VAL A 17 22.87 14.52 -22.67
C VAL A 17 21.79 15.47 -22.15
N SER A 18 21.88 16.78 -22.48
CA SER A 18 20.90 17.77 -22.09
C SER A 18 19.53 17.51 -22.74
N VAL A 19 19.48 17.08 -24.01
CA VAL A 19 18.26 16.71 -24.72
C VAL A 19 17.66 15.43 -24.16
N LEU A 20 18.46 14.42 -23.83
CA LEU A 20 18.02 13.19 -23.19
C LEU A 20 17.46 13.41 -21.79
N LEU A 21 18.01 14.35 -21.04
CA LEU A 21 17.54 14.70 -19.69
C LEU A 21 16.25 15.54 -19.70
N SER A 22 15.89 16.12 -20.86
CA SER A 22 14.68 16.93 -21.03
C SER A 22 13.44 16.14 -21.41
N ILE A 23 13.55 14.85 -21.69
CA ILE A 23 12.40 13.97 -21.94
C ILE A 23 11.78 13.60 -20.58
N ARG A 24 11.11 14.57 -19.96
CA ARG A 24 10.12 14.28 -18.94
C ARG A 24 8.92 13.70 -19.68
N ILE A 25 8.70 12.41 -19.49
CA ILE A 25 7.41 11.81 -19.83
C ILE A 25 6.41 12.54 -18.95
N ALA A 26 5.67 13.47 -19.52
CA ALA A 26 4.52 14.06 -18.86
C ALA A 26 3.56 12.88 -18.60
N ALA A 27 3.51 12.41 -17.37
CA ALA A 27 2.44 11.53 -16.92
C ALA A 27 1.16 12.36 -17.11
N GLY A 28 0.41 12.07 -18.16
CA GLY A 28 -0.81 12.79 -18.47
C GLY A 28 -1.76 12.67 -17.29
N ALA A 29 -2.44 13.78 -16.98
CA ALA A 29 -3.53 13.82 -16.03
C ALA A 29 -4.54 12.70 -16.33
N VAL A 30 -5.04 12.03 -15.29
CA VAL A 30 -6.05 10.98 -15.44
C VAL A 30 -7.37 11.66 -15.81
N ASP A 31 -7.81 11.47 -17.04
CA ASP A 31 -9.14 11.91 -17.45
C ASP A 31 -10.19 10.95 -16.83
N VAL A 32 -10.81 11.40 -15.74
CA VAL A 32 -11.82 10.65 -15.00
C VAL A 32 -12.97 10.18 -15.90
N ASN A 33 -13.31 10.95 -16.95
CA ASN A 33 -14.37 10.59 -17.89
C ASN A 33 -14.00 9.40 -18.79
N LYS A 34 -12.71 9.09 -18.90
CA LYS A 34 -12.20 7.93 -19.65
C LYS A 34 -12.03 6.69 -18.79
N LEU A 35 -12.23 6.79 -17.47
CA LEU A 35 -12.19 5.61 -16.61
C LEU A 35 -13.33 4.65 -17.00
N PRO A 36 -13.07 3.34 -17.01
CA PRO A 36 -14.11 2.36 -17.26
C PRO A 36 -15.21 2.45 -16.20
N LYS A 37 -16.44 2.20 -16.58
CA LYS A 37 -17.54 2.13 -15.62
C LYS A 37 -17.29 1.01 -14.61
N PRO A 38 -17.63 1.22 -13.33
CA PRO A 38 -17.45 0.22 -12.29
C PRO A 38 -18.32 -1.02 -12.59
N THR A 39 -17.71 -2.19 -12.49
CA THR A 39 -18.37 -3.48 -12.64
C THR A 39 -18.62 -4.18 -11.30
N GLY A 40 -18.16 -3.59 -10.20
CA GLY A 40 -18.25 -4.07 -8.84
C GLY A 40 -17.93 -2.94 -7.86
N TYR A 41 -17.84 -3.28 -6.60
CA TYR A 41 -17.42 -2.36 -5.55
C TYR A 41 -15.90 -2.09 -5.63
N VAL A 42 -15.12 -3.01 -6.24
CA VAL A 42 -13.67 -2.93 -6.34
C VAL A 42 -13.25 -2.78 -7.81
N SER A 43 -12.83 -1.58 -8.16
CA SER A 43 -12.31 -1.20 -9.49
C SER A 43 -10.78 -1.11 -9.44
N ASP A 44 -10.12 -2.25 -9.62
CA ASP A 44 -8.65 -2.35 -9.60
C ASP A 44 -8.08 -2.07 -10.99
N LEU A 45 -7.90 -0.77 -11.31
CA LEU A 45 -7.37 -0.33 -12.61
C LEU A 45 -5.84 -0.41 -12.66
N ALA A 46 -5.18 -0.34 -11.52
CA ALA A 46 -3.74 -0.52 -11.39
C ALA A 46 -3.31 -2.00 -11.37
N LYS A 47 -4.27 -2.94 -11.25
CA LYS A 47 -4.02 -4.38 -11.19
C LYS A 47 -3.07 -4.82 -10.07
N VAL A 48 -3.28 -4.25 -8.90
CA VAL A 48 -2.44 -4.48 -7.71
C VAL A 48 -3.13 -5.23 -6.59
N VAL A 49 -4.44 -5.45 -6.70
CA VAL A 49 -5.23 -6.18 -5.70
C VAL A 49 -5.25 -7.66 -6.07
N ASP A 50 -4.86 -8.50 -5.15
CA ASP A 50 -4.91 -9.94 -5.37
C ASP A 50 -6.37 -10.45 -5.51
N PRO A 51 -6.62 -11.52 -6.30
CA PRO A 51 -7.96 -11.99 -6.59
C PRO A 51 -8.76 -12.39 -5.35
N GLN A 52 -8.11 -12.95 -4.33
CA GLN A 52 -8.75 -13.37 -3.10
C GLN A 52 -9.27 -12.16 -2.31
N SER A 53 -8.40 -11.17 -2.06
CA SER A 53 -8.79 -9.94 -1.36
C SER A 53 -9.87 -9.18 -2.12
N LYS A 54 -9.81 -9.17 -3.45
CA LYS A 54 -10.87 -8.57 -4.28
C LYS A 54 -12.22 -9.27 -4.05
N GLN A 55 -12.24 -10.59 -4.08
CA GLN A 55 -13.46 -11.37 -3.85
C GLN A 55 -14.02 -11.16 -2.44
N GLU A 56 -13.16 -11.12 -1.43
CA GLU A 56 -13.53 -10.85 -0.04
C GLU A 56 -14.13 -9.45 0.13
N LEU A 57 -13.51 -8.42 -0.49
CA LEU A 57 -14.02 -7.05 -0.49
C LEU A 57 -15.40 -6.95 -1.17
N GLU A 58 -15.57 -7.55 -2.34
CA GLU A 58 -16.86 -7.56 -3.05
C GLU A 58 -17.97 -8.19 -2.19
N ALA A 59 -17.70 -9.36 -1.59
CA ALA A 59 -18.64 -10.02 -0.71
C ALA A 59 -18.97 -9.20 0.54
N PHE A 60 -17.95 -8.56 1.13
CA PHE A 60 -18.13 -7.71 2.30
C PHE A 60 -18.94 -6.46 1.97
N CYS A 61 -18.62 -5.77 0.87
CA CYS A 61 -19.37 -4.58 0.44
C CYS A 61 -20.83 -4.88 0.15
N THR A 62 -21.10 -6.05 -0.45
CA THR A 62 -22.49 -6.52 -0.64
C THR A 62 -23.24 -6.62 0.69
N LYS A 63 -22.63 -7.16 1.73
CA LYS A 63 -23.23 -7.27 3.07
C LYS A 63 -23.41 -5.89 3.72
N VAL A 64 -22.42 -5.00 3.57
CA VAL A 64 -22.52 -3.61 4.06
C VAL A 64 -23.70 -2.90 3.43
N GLU A 65 -23.86 -2.99 2.11
CA GLU A 65 -24.99 -2.39 1.43
C GLU A 65 -26.34 -2.99 1.88
N GLN A 66 -26.42 -4.30 1.99
CA GLN A 66 -27.65 -4.98 2.42
C GLN A 66 -28.06 -4.64 3.84
N LYS A 67 -27.10 -4.54 4.77
CA LYS A 67 -27.39 -4.35 6.20
C LYS A 67 -27.40 -2.89 6.65
N LEU A 68 -26.51 -2.08 6.11
CA LEU A 68 -26.34 -0.68 6.50
C LEU A 68 -26.90 0.31 5.47
N GLY A 69 -27.21 -0.16 4.25
CA GLY A 69 -27.66 0.71 3.17
C GLY A 69 -26.58 1.64 2.61
N VAL A 70 -25.30 1.35 2.89
CA VAL A 70 -24.14 2.14 2.51
C VAL A 70 -23.40 1.47 1.37
N GLN A 71 -23.09 2.20 0.32
CA GLN A 71 -22.28 1.70 -0.80
C GLN A 71 -20.81 2.12 -0.65
N PHE A 72 -19.92 1.15 -0.63
CA PHE A 72 -18.48 1.39 -0.69
C PHE A 72 -17.97 1.25 -2.12
N ALA A 73 -17.03 2.08 -2.51
CA ALA A 73 -16.28 1.98 -3.76
C ALA A 73 -14.78 2.01 -3.46
N PHE A 74 -14.06 1.00 -3.91
CA PHE A 74 -12.61 0.89 -3.79
C PHE A 74 -12.01 1.00 -5.18
N VAL A 75 -11.12 1.98 -5.37
CA VAL A 75 -10.54 2.30 -6.68
C VAL A 75 -9.02 2.33 -6.57
N THR A 76 -8.34 1.64 -7.48
CA THR A 76 -6.90 1.79 -7.65
C THR A 76 -6.60 2.37 -9.02
N ILE A 77 -5.70 3.34 -9.09
CA ILE A 77 -5.16 3.90 -10.32
C ILE A 77 -3.64 4.00 -10.23
N ASP A 78 -2.97 4.00 -11.36
CA ASP A 78 -1.52 4.05 -11.42
C ASP A 78 -0.95 5.37 -10.92
N SER A 79 -1.35 6.48 -11.52
CA SER A 79 -0.85 7.83 -11.23
C SER A 79 -1.88 8.86 -11.64
N ILE A 80 -1.90 9.99 -10.96
CA ILE A 80 -2.73 11.17 -11.27
C ILE A 80 -1.88 12.35 -11.74
N GLY A 81 -0.56 12.17 -11.82
CA GLY A 81 0.36 13.26 -12.15
C GLY A 81 0.36 14.34 -11.06
N ASP A 82 0.23 15.58 -11.50
CA ASP A 82 0.28 16.74 -10.60
C ASP A 82 -1.10 17.13 -10.02
N GLU A 83 -2.16 16.37 -10.35
CA GLU A 83 -3.51 16.68 -9.86
C GLU A 83 -3.63 16.43 -8.34
N PRO A 84 -4.41 17.26 -7.62
CA PRO A 84 -4.76 16.99 -6.24
C PRO A 84 -5.59 15.71 -6.13
N ILE A 85 -5.15 14.76 -5.31
CA ILE A 85 -5.86 13.48 -5.19
C ILE A 85 -7.32 13.64 -4.78
N ARG A 86 -7.61 14.62 -3.94
CA ARG A 86 -8.96 14.88 -3.46
C ARG A 86 -9.91 15.27 -4.60
N ASP A 87 -9.44 16.11 -5.52
CA ASP A 87 -10.26 16.54 -6.66
C ASP A 87 -10.56 15.34 -7.57
N VAL A 88 -9.55 14.52 -7.85
CA VAL A 88 -9.71 13.28 -8.63
C VAL A 88 -10.67 12.29 -7.93
N ALA A 89 -10.52 12.09 -6.62
CA ALA A 89 -11.38 11.18 -5.86
C ALA A 89 -12.85 11.66 -5.87
N LEU A 90 -13.05 12.96 -5.67
CA LEU A 90 -14.37 13.57 -5.70
C LEU A 90 -15.03 13.48 -7.07
N ASP A 91 -14.27 13.69 -8.14
CA ASP A 91 -14.75 13.58 -9.53
C ASP A 91 -15.09 12.13 -9.88
N VAL A 92 -14.29 11.14 -9.44
CA VAL A 92 -14.61 9.72 -9.59
C VAL A 92 -15.89 9.40 -8.85
N ALA A 93 -16.01 9.81 -7.57
CA ALA A 93 -17.17 9.54 -6.75
C ALA A 93 -18.48 10.10 -7.37
N ARG A 94 -18.41 11.30 -7.91
CA ARG A 94 -19.55 11.98 -8.58
C ARG A 94 -19.87 11.37 -9.93
N THR A 95 -18.86 11.11 -10.76
CA THR A 95 -19.04 10.52 -12.10
C THR A 95 -19.63 9.12 -12.04
N TRP A 96 -19.18 8.33 -11.07
CA TRP A 96 -19.70 6.98 -10.87
C TRP A 96 -20.99 6.96 -10.05
N GLY A 97 -21.31 8.05 -9.35
CA GLY A 97 -22.50 8.19 -8.53
C GLY A 97 -22.53 7.22 -7.34
N VAL A 98 -21.39 7.11 -6.63
CA VAL A 98 -21.25 6.18 -5.50
C VAL A 98 -22.27 6.51 -4.40
N GLY A 99 -22.95 5.50 -3.90
CA GLY A 99 -23.99 5.64 -2.88
C GLY A 99 -25.40 5.78 -3.46
N PRO A 100 -26.42 5.38 -2.69
CA PRO A 100 -27.81 5.49 -3.11
C PRO A 100 -28.22 6.96 -3.23
N LYS A 101 -28.91 7.32 -4.32
CA LYS A 101 -29.41 8.69 -4.57
C LYS A 101 -30.33 9.21 -3.46
N LYS A 102 -31.05 8.32 -2.81
CA LYS A 102 -32.06 8.65 -1.79
C LYS A 102 -31.47 9.27 -0.54
N ASN A 103 -30.32 8.75 -0.09
CA ASN A 103 -29.72 9.10 1.18
C ASN A 103 -28.24 9.54 1.10
N ASN A 104 -27.64 9.47 -0.10
CA ASN A 104 -26.24 9.82 -0.34
C ASN A 104 -25.23 9.10 0.58
N GLN A 105 -25.53 7.86 0.94
CA GLN A 105 -24.69 7.04 1.82
C GLN A 105 -23.68 6.27 0.99
N GLY A 106 -22.68 6.98 0.46
CA GLY A 106 -21.58 6.42 -0.30
C GLY A 106 -20.24 6.74 0.34
N VAL A 107 -19.25 5.87 0.19
CA VAL A 107 -17.85 6.08 0.56
C VAL A 107 -16.98 5.62 -0.59
N LEU A 108 -16.08 6.47 -1.03
CA LEU A 108 -15.04 6.12 -2.01
C LEU A 108 -13.68 6.09 -1.32
N LEU A 109 -12.93 5.02 -1.53
CA LEU A 109 -11.51 4.96 -1.22
C LEU A 109 -10.71 4.87 -2.52
N LEU A 110 -9.88 5.87 -2.77
CA LEU A 110 -8.98 5.93 -3.91
C LEU A 110 -7.53 5.67 -3.48
N LEU A 111 -6.86 4.73 -4.15
CA LEU A 111 -5.42 4.51 -4.02
C LEU A 111 -4.72 4.85 -5.33
N VAL A 112 -3.73 5.74 -5.26
CA VAL A 112 -2.86 6.12 -6.38
C VAL A 112 -1.49 5.50 -6.15
N ILE A 113 -1.20 4.44 -6.87
CA ILE A 113 -0.13 3.49 -6.51
C ILE A 113 1.26 4.09 -6.69
N LYS A 114 1.56 4.63 -7.87
CA LYS A 114 2.89 5.19 -8.17
C LYS A 114 3.18 6.45 -7.38
N ASP A 115 2.14 7.26 -7.11
CA ASP A 115 2.26 8.52 -6.39
C ASP A 115 2.22 8.32 -4.87
N ARG A 116 1.90 7.09 -4.40
CA ARG A 116 1.74 6.73 -2.99
C ARG A 116 0.78 7.65 -2.25
N LYS A 117 -0.35 7.90 -2.86
CA LYS A 117 -1.40 8.76 -2.31
C LYS A 117 -2.68 7.97 -2.10
N SER A 118 -3.38 8.25 -1.01
CA SER A 118 -4.68 7.64 -0.69
C SER A 118 -5.67 8.72 -0.27
N ASP A 119 -6.92 8.51 -0.61
CA ASP A 119 -8.01 9.42 -0.26
C ASP A 119 -9.28 8.64 0.08
N ILE A 120 -10.02 9.13 1.08
CA ILE A 120 -11.37 8.66 1.39
C ILE A 120 -12.31 9.86 1.21
N GLU A 121 -13.24 9.75 0.28
CA GLU A 121 -14.34 10.70 0.09
C GLU A 121 -15.64 10.13 0.61
N THR A 122 -16.42 10.98 1.29
CA THR A 122 -17.70 10.61 1.91
C THR A 122 -18.87 11.34 1.27
N GLY A 123 -19.92 10.58 0.99
CA GLY A 123 -21.21 11.16 0.60
C GLY A 123 -21.88 11.85 1.77
N ARG A 124 -22.68 12.89 1.48
CA ARG A 124 -23.34 13.73 2.49
C ARG A 124 -24.13 12.96 3.56
N GLY A 125 -24.70 11.82 3.20
CA GLY A 125 -25.49 10.99 4.12
C GLY A 125 -24.67 10.18 5.10
N ILE A 126 -23.36 10.07 4.86
CA ILE A 126 -22.46 9.28 5.71
C ILE A 126 -21.50 10.15 6.53
N GLU A 127 -21.37 11.44 6.23
CA GLU A 127 -20.52 12.40 6.96
C GLU A 127 -20.75 12.40 8.49
N PRO A 128 -21.98 12.23 9.01
CA PRO A 128 -22.18 12.15 10.47
C PRO A 128 -21.52 10.95 11.13
N TYR A 129 -21.27 9.89 10.36
CA TYR A 129 -20.65 8.65 10.84
C TYR A 129 -19.16 8.59 10.48
N ILE A 130 -18.80 8.92 9.26
CA ILE A 130 -17.39 8.95 8.79
C ILE A 130 -16.97 10.42 8.71
N THR A 131 -16.45 10.95 9.81
CA THR A 131 -15.87 12.29 9.86
C THR A 131 -14.50 12.33 9.20
N ASP A 132 -14.01 13.53 8.82
CA ASP A 132 -12.65 13.72 8.25
C ASP A 132 -11.57 13.14 9.18
N GLY A 133 -11.73 13.32 10.50
CA GLY A 133 -10.82 12.77 11.51
C GLY A 133 -10.76 11.25 11.51
N PHE A 134 -11.94 10.60 11.40
CA PHE A 134 -12.03 9.15 11.30
C PHE A 134 -11.47 8.63 9.97
N ALA A 135 -11.82 9.25 8.84
CA ALA A 135 -11.25 8.95 7.53
C ALA A 135 -9.71 9.02 7.57
N GLY A 136 -9.15 10.09 8.13
CA GLY A 136 -7.72 10.25 8.30
C GLY A 136 -7.08 9.18 9.21
N SER A 137 -7.78 8.72 10.26
CA SER A 137 -7.30 7.63 11.11
C SER A 137 -7.31 6.29 10.39
N THR A 138 -8.33 6.02 9.59
CA THR A 138 -8.45 4.84 8.74
C THR A 138 -7.30 4.78 7.72
N LEU A 139 -7.02 5.88 7.02
CA LEU A 139 -5.89 5.97 6.10
C LEU A 139 -4.55 5.71 6.78
N ARG A 140 -4.37 6.21 8.01
CA ARG A 140 -3.15 5.92 8.80
C ARG A 140 -3.03 4.44 9.17
N ALA A 141 -4.15 3.79 9.51
CA ALA A 141 -4.17 2.36 9.85
C ALA A 141 -3.79 1.46 8.66
N MET A 142 -4.11 1.88 7.43
CA MET A 142 -3.75 1.17 6.20
C MET A 142 -2.25 1.24 5.86
N ARG A 143 -1.51 2.24 6.35
CA ARG A 143 -0.13 2.52 5.91
C ARG A 143 0.84 1.34 6.01
N PRO A 144 0.83 0.51 7.06
CA PRO A 144 1.75 -0.64 7.14
C PRO A 144 1.58 -1.59 5.96
N ASP A 145 0.33 -1.92 5.60
CA ASP A 145 0.00 -2.84 4.52
C ASP A 145 0.28 -2.20 3.15
N LEU A 146 -0.06 -0.90 2.98
CA LEU A 146 0.28 -0.15 1.77
C LEU A 146 1.80 -0.09 1.52
N ARG A 147 2.61 0.10 2.56
CA ARG A 147 4.08 0.09 2.46
C ARG A 147 4.64 -1.29 2.17
N ALA A 148 3.95 -2.34 2.62
CA ALA A 148 4.30 -3.72 2.31
C ALA A 148 3.90 -4.12 0.87
N GLY A 149 3.08 -3.30 0.19
CA GLY A 149 2.52 -3.60 -1.13
C GLY A 149 1.31 -4.53 -1.06
N ASP A 150 0.76 -4.75 0.13
CA ASP A 150 -0.45 -5.56 0.34
C ASP A 150 -1.70 -4.66 0.27
N TYR A 151 -2.02 -4.24 -0.95
CA TYR A 151 -3.12 -3.29 -1.19
C TYR A 151 -4.49 -3.89 -0.88
N GLY A 152 -4.66 -5.19 -1.13
CA GLY A 152 -5.88 -5.92 -0.81
C GLY A 152 -6.15 -5.93 0.69
N GLN A 153 -5.16 -6.29 1.50
CA GLN A 153 -5.26 -6.26 2.96
C GLN A 153 -5.50 -4.85 3.49
N ALA A 154 -4.83 -3.83 2.94
CA ALA A 154 -5.05 -2.45 3.32
C ALA A 154 -6.51 -2.03 3.13
N MET A 155 -7.11 -2.38 1.99
CA MET A 155 -8.53 -2.09 1.71
C MET A 155 -9.48 -2.86 2.64
N LEU A 156 -9.18 -4.12 2.96
CA LEU A 156 -9.98 -4.93 3.90
C LEU A 156 -10.00 -4.31 5.30
N VAL A 157 -8.83 -3.84 5.78
CA VAL A 157 -8.72 -3.13 7.07
C VAL A 157 -9.58 -1.86 7.07
N ALA A 158 -9.52 -1.08 5.98
CA ALA A 158 -10.34 0.12 5.85
C ALA A 158 -11.83 -0.20 5.80
N ALA A 159 -12.23 -1.19 4.98
CA ALA A 159 -13.61 -1.60 4.82
C ALA A 159 -14.23 -2.02 6.16
N GLN A 160 -13.52 -2.88 6.91
CA GLN A 160 -13.98 -3.34 8.23
C GLN A 160 -14.11 -2.17 9.21
N SER A 161 -13.05 -1.34 9.32
CA SER A 161 -13.05 -0.20 10.24
C SER A 161 -14.19 0.77 9.97
N MET A 162 -14.43 1.09 8.69
CA MET A 162 -15.51 2.00 8.29
C MET A 162 -16.89 1.38 8.53
N ALA A 163 -17.09 0.11 8.19
CA ALA A 163 -18.37 -0.57 8.40
C ALA A 163 -18.74 -0.68 9.88
N ASP A 164 -17.77 -1.06 10.73
CA ASP A 164 -17.98 -1.17 12.19
C ASP A 164 -18.34 0.19 12.79
N HIS A 165 -17.64 1.26 12.37
CA HIS A 165 -17.90 2.60 12.86
C HIS A 165 -19.27 3.14 12.44
N ILE A 166 -19.67 2.90 11.20
CA ILE A 166 -21.00 3.24 10.66
C ILE A 166 -22.08 2.47 11.42
N ALA A 167 -21.90 1.17 11.61
CA ALA A 167 -22.85 0.31 12.30
C ALA A 167 -23.08 0.74 13.74
N GLN A 168 -21.99 1.08 14.46
CA GLN A 168 -22.04 1.64 15.81
C GLN A 168 -22.81 2.97 15.84
N GLY A 169 -22.49 3.88 14.92
CA GLY A 169 -23.17 5.17 14.81
C GLY A 169 -24.66 5.06 14.47
N MET A 170 -25.05 4.05 13.69
CA MET A 170 -26.45 3.76 13.36
C MET A 170 -27.18 2.93 14.42
N GLY A 171 -26.46 2.39 15.42
CA GLY A 171 -27.06 1.49 16.42
C GLY A 171 -27.45 0.12 15.86
N ILE A 172 -26.83 -0.30 14.76
CA ILE A 172 -27.10 -1.58 14.07
C ILE A 172 -26.05 -2.60 14.50
N ALA A 173 -26.48 -3.78 14.93
CA ALA A 173 -25.57 -4.87 15.22
C ALA A 173 -25.00 -5.43 13.87
N PHE A 174 -23.75 -5.11 13.59
CA PHE A 174 -23.05 -5.60 12.43
C PHE A 174 -21.99 -6.60 12.89
N SER A 175 -22.30 -7.89 12.83
CA SER A 175 -21.42 -8.96 13.31
C SER A 175 -20.68 -9.69 12.17
N ASP A 176 -20.86 -9.25 10.94
CA ASP A 176 -20.16 -9.82 9.79
C ASP A 176 -18.71 -9.34 9.79
N GLN A 177 -17.92 -9.98 10.62
CA GLN A 177 -16.47 -9.81 10.54
C GLN A 177 -16.01 -10.38 9.21
N ILE A 178 -15.20 -9.62 8.49
CA ILE A 178 -14.30 -10.18 7.49
C ILE A 178 -13.57 -11.30 8.24
N PRO A 179 -13.58 -12.56 7.74
CA PRO A 179 -12.79 -13.60 8.37
C PRO A 179 -11.43 -12.99 8.65
N GLN A 180 -11.00 -12.95 9.93
CA GLN A 180 -9.75 -12.32 10.34
C GLN A 180 -8.71 -12.84 9.36
N VAL A 181 -8.42 -12.06 8.31
CA VAL A 181 -7.33 -12.38 7.42
C VAL A 181 -6.14 -12.36 8.36
N GLN A 182 -5.72 -13.57 8.76
CA GLN A 182 -4.50 -13.74 9.53
C GLN A 182 -3.50 -12.88 8.77
N ARG A 183 -3.03 -11.80 9.39
CA ARG A 183 -2.05 -10.92 8.76
C ARG A 183 -1.04 -11.82 8.12
N ARG A 184 -1.09 -11.93 6.78
CA ARG A 184 -0.07 -12.68 6.07
C ARG A 184 1.24 -12.15 6.61
N PRO A 185 2.13 -13.01 7.14
CA PRO A 185 3.44 -12.52 7.52
C PRO A 185 3.94 -11.72 6.32
N PRO A 186 4.44 -10.50 6.54
CA PRO A 186 4.94 -9.68 5.44
C PRO A 186 5.78 -10.58 4.56
N PRO A 187 5.64 -10.53 3.22
CA PRO A 187 6.37 -11.41 2.32
C PRO A 187 7.81 -11.40 2.81
N GLN A 188 8.25 -12.55 3.33
CA GLN A 188 9.65 -12.70 3.70
C GLN A 188 10.35 -12.30 2.42
N ARG A 189 11.02 -11.15 2.45
CA ARG A 189 11.98 -10.83 1.42
C ARG A 189 12.93 -12.02 1.45
N ASP A 190 12.74 -12.95 0.54
CA ASP A 190 13.78 -13.87 0.18
C ASP A 190 14.98 -12.96 -0.10
N ASN A 191 15.87 -12.90 0.87
CA ASN A 191 17.20 -12.37 0.64
C ASN A 191 17.84 -13.35 -0.35
N GLY A 192 17.36 -13.26 -1.60
CA GLY A 192 17.87 -14.04 -2.69
C GLY A 192 19.36 -13.87 -2.73
N GLY A 193 20.08 -14.91 -2.29
CA GLY A 193 21.47 -15.18 -2.62
C GLY A 193 22.51 -14.06 -2.44
N GLY A 194 22.23 -13.00 -1.71
CA GLY A 194 23.21 -11.98 -1.35
C GLY A 194 24.19 -12.60 -0.36
N ILE A 195 25.48 -12.59 -0.71
CA ILE A 195 26.55 -13.01 0.21
C ILE A 195 26.29 -12.29 1.53
N PRO A 196 26.09 -13.03 2.64
CA PRO A 196 25.78 -12.41 3.93
C PRO A 196 26.85 -11.38 4.28
N ILE A 197 26.41 -10.19 4.65
CA ILE A 197 27.29 -9.06 4.98
C ILE A 197 28.49 -9.46 5.85
N PRO A 198 28.34 -10.40 6.84
CA PRO A 198 29.49 -10.89 7.61
C PRO A 198 30.55 -11.59 6.75
N LEU A 199 30.16 -12.30 5.67
CA LEU A 199 31.13 -12.92 4.76
C LEU A 199 31.84 -11.90 3.88
N ILE A 200 31.19 -10.81 3.50
CA ILE A 200 31.84 -9.69 2.79
C ILE A 200 32.87 -9.01 3.69
N ILE A 201 32.48 -8.74 4.94
CA ILE A 201 33.38 -8.16 5.95
C ILE A 201 34.57 -9.08 6.21
N LEU A 202 34.33 -10.39 6.34
CA LEU A 202 35.39 -11.39 6.51
C LEU A 202 36.31 -11.43 5.28
N GLY A 203 35.75 -11.39 4.07
CA GLY A 203 36.51 -11.34 2.82
C GLY A 203 37.42 -10.11 2.72
N ILE A 204 36.88 -8.94 3.08
CA ILE A 204 37.65 -7.68 3.13
C ILE A 204 38.76 -7.79 4.20
N PHE A 205 38.47 -8.38 5.34
CA PHE A 205 39.44 -8.57 6.43
C PHE A 205 40.57 -9.51 6.03
N VAL A 206 40.25 -10.61 5.36
CA VAL A 206 41.23 -11.57 4.82
C VAL A 206 42.08 -10.91 3.71
N LEU A 207 41.45 -10.15 2.82
CA LEU A 207 42.14 -9.40 1.78
C LEU A 207 43.13 -8.37 2.37
N PHE A 208 42.71 -7.66 3.42
CA PHE A 208 43.57 -6.70 4.14
C PHE A 208 44.72 -7.39 4.87
N TRP A 209 44.48 -8.63 5.38
CA TRP A 209 45.48 -9.44 6.05
C TRP A 209 46.54 -9.97 5.07
N ILE A 210 46.12 -10.39 3.87
CA ILE A 210 47.01 -10.84 2.79
C ILE A 210 47.84 -9.68 2.24
N LEU A 211 47.20 -8.54 1.96
CA LEU A 211 47.91 -7.33 1.45
C LEU A 211 48.75 -6.64 2.50
N GLY A 212 48.35 -6.70 3.78
CA GLY A 212 49.12 -6.13 4.90
C GLY A 212 50.24 -7.02 5.39
N GLY A 213 50.21 -8.31 5.09
CA GLY A 213 51.22 -9.30 5.50
C GLY A 213 52.55 -9.25 4.69
N LEU A 214 52.60 -8.50 3.57
CA LEU A 214 53.80 -8.38 2.75
C LEU A 214 54.71 -7.18 3.15
N GLY A 215 54.35 -6.45 4.19
CA GLY A 215 55.09 -5.25 4.61
C GLY A 215 55.36 -5.15 6.10
N ARG A 216 56.49 -5.75 6.54
CA ARG A 216 57.35 -5.30 7.65
C ARG A 216 56.76 -5.14 9.07
N ARG A 217 57.22 -6.06 9.95
CA ARG A 217 57.68 -5.84 11.35
C ARG A 217 57.12 -4.63 12.13
N GLY A 218 56.36 -4.95 13.18
CA GLY A 218 56.29 -4.11 14.39
C GLY A 218 54.87 -3.69 14.80
N GLY A 219 54.41 -4.14 15.97
CA GLY A 219 53.31 -3.49 16.69
C GLY A 219 52.08 -4.36 16.99
N GLY A 220 52.22 -5.34 17.86
CA GLY A 220 51.11 -6.17 18.33
C GLY A 220 50.43 -5.59 19.57
N CYS A 221 49.48 -4.62 19.44
CA CYS A 221 48.65 -4.23 20.55
C CYS A 221 47.15 -4.04 20.19
N LEU A 222 46.83 -3.89 18.93
CA LEU A 222 45.42 -3.67 18.51
C LEU A 222 44.63 -4.93 18.24
N THR A 223 45.28 -6.06 18.03
CA THR A 223 44.65 -7.35 17.75
C THR A 223 43.95 -7.97 18.97
N TRP A 224 44.44 -7.71 20.18
CA TRP A 224 43.83 -8.23 21.41
C TRP A 224 42.59 -7.45 21.87
N PHE A 225 42.50 -6.17 21.53
CA PHE A 225 41.34 -5.35 21.90
C PHE A 225 40.08 -5.68 21.08
N LEU A 226 40.26 -6.00 19.80
CA LEU A 226 39.17 -6.39 18.92
C LEU A 226 38.64 -7.81 19.17
N LEU A 227 39.51 -8.72 19.55
CA LEU A 227 39.13 -10.12 19.81
C LEU A 227 38.36 -10.26 21.14
N GLY A 228 38.68 -9.43 22.15
CA GLY A 228 38.01 -9.43 23.45
C GLY A 228 36.57 -8.95 23.42
N ASN A 229 36.24 -8.05 22.48
CA ASN A 229 34.89 -7.49 22.37
C ASN A 229 33.94 -8.35 21.50
N LEU A 230 34.48 -9.25 20.68
CA LEU A 230 33.70 -10.13 19.80
C LEU A 230 33.28 -11.45 20.48
N LEU A 231 34.00 -11.88 21.53
CA LEU A 231 33.74 -13.15 22.25
C LEU A 231 33.03 -12.99 23.60
N GLY A 232 32.81 -11.79 24.07
CA GLY A 232 32.26 -11.52 25.40
C GLY A 232 30.90 -10.86 25.41
N GLY A 233 29.85 -11.64 25.32
CA GLY A 233 28.51 -11.16 25.66
C GLY A 233 27.45 -11.96 24.94
N GLY A 234 26.92 -12.94 25.44
CA GLY A 234 26.25 -13.19 26.70
C GLY A 234 24.74 -13.05 26.57
N ARG A 235 24.12 -14.20 26.30
CA ARG A 235 22.88 -14.73 26.91
C ARG A 235 21.78 -13.77 27.30
N ARG A 236 20.60 -14.03 26.76
CA ARG A 236 19.31 -14.29 27.42
C ARG A 236 18.27 -14.41 26.29
N GLY A 237 17.50 -15.47 26.13
CA GLY A 237 16.81 -16.32 27.09
C GLY A 237 15.32 -16.06 27.02
N GLY A 238 14.51 -17.06 26.64
CA GLY A 238 13.06 -17.08 26.78
C GLY A 238 12.40 -17.62 25.49
N TRP A 239 12.07 -18.81 25.39
CA TRP A 239 11.05 -19.73 25.88
C TRP A 239 9.62 -19.30 25.49
N GLY A 240 8.99 -20.24 24.85
CA GLY A 240 7.56 -20.58 24.91
C GLY A 240 6.94 -20.49 23.52
N GLY A 241 6.47 -21.51 22.95
CA GLY A 241 5.61 -22.56 23.38
C GLY A 241 4.46 -22.64 22.43
N GLY A 242 4.36 -23.70 21.70
CA GLY A 242 3.39 -24.50 21.07
C GLY A 242 1.91 -24.11 21.12
N GLY A 243 1.21 -24.44 20.05
CA GLY A 243 -0.24 -24.45 19.99
C GLY A 243 -0.71 -24.88 18.61
N TRP A 244 -0.99 -26.13 18.48
CA TRP A 244 -1.70 -26.79 17.40
C TRP A 244 -3.19 -26.47 17.42
N GLY A 245 -3.80 -26.42 16.25
CA GLY A 245 -5.24 -26.47 16.02
C GLY A 245 -5.54 -25.88 14.65
N GLY A 246 -5.84 -26.55 13.66
CA GLY A 246 -6.59 -27.69 13.29
C GLY A 246 -8.07 -27.39 13.13
N GLY A 247 -8.58 -27.31 11.87
CA GLY A 247 -10.00 -27.35 11.56
C GLY A 247 -10.49 -26.00 11.02
N GLY A 248 -11.22 -25.96 9.95
CA GLY A 248 -12.22 -26.78 9.39
C GLY A 248 -13.00 -25.96 8.40
N PHE A 249 -13.18 -26.48 7.26
CA PHE A 249 -13.94 -25.99 6.13
C PHE A 249 -15.39 -25.66 6.48
N GLY A 250 -15.85 -24.47 6.09
CA GLY A 250 -17.24 -24.17 6.02
C GLY A 250 -17.50 -23.40 4.73
N GLY A 251 -17.68 -24.12 3.64
CA GLY A 251 -18.24 -23.58 2.42
C GLY A 251 -19.67 -23.15 2.67
N GLY A 252 -19.92 -21.85 2.71
CA GLY A 252 -21.23 -21.22 2.67
C GLY A 252 -21.44 -20.62 1.30
N SER A 253 -21.98 -21.38 0.39
CA SER A 253 -22.63 -20.91 -0.83
C SER A 253 -23.85 -20.09 -0.41
N GLY A 254 -23.72 -18.77 -0.35
CA GLY A 254 -24.78 -17.82 -0.06
C GLY A 254 -25.05 -16.96 -1.29
N GLY A 255 -26.28 -17.05 -1.78
CA GLY A 255 -26.88 -16.52 -2.98
C GLY A 255 -26.45 -15.11 -3.39
N GLY A 256 -26.18 -14.99 -4.67
CA GLY A 256 -25.75 -13.78 -5.34
C GLY A 256 -26.78 -12.67 -5.32
N GLY A 257 -26.50 -11.66 -4.53
CA GLY A 257 -26.89 -10.30 -4.85
C GLY A 257 -25.70 -9.66 -5.54
N GLY A 258 -25.66 -9.69 -6.87
CA GLY A 258 -24.60 -9.06 -7.65
C GLY A 258 -24.68 -7.54 -7.51
N PHE A 259 -23.53 -6.87 -7.64
CA PHE A 259 -23.42 -5.42 -7.71
C PHE A 259 -24.39 -4.85 -8.77
N GLY A 260 -25.38 -4.12 -8.29
CA GLY A 260 -26.45 -3.54 -9.14
C GLY A 260 -26.10 -2.18 -9.76
N GLY A 261 -24.86 -1.71 -9.55
CA GLY A 261 -24.43 -0.36 -9.92
C GLY A 261 -24.55 0.61 -8.75
N PHE A 262 -23.82 1.71 -8.83
CA PHE A 262 -23.95 2.81 -7.85
C PHE A 262 -25.22 3.63 -8.11
N GLY A 263 -25.83 4.09 -7.05
CA GLY A 263 -27.16 4.68 -7.08
C GLY A 263 -27.25 6.17 -7.43
N GLY A 264 -26.13 6.85 -7.65
CA GLY A 264 -26.06 8.30 -7.97
C GLY A 264 -26.08 9.20 -6.74
N GLY A 265 -25.41 8.81 -5.67
CA GLY A 265 -25.24 9.61 -4.45
C GLY A 265 -24.46 10.91 -4.66
N GLY A 266 -24.75 11.94 -3.84
CA GLY A 266 -24.07 13.23 -3.88
C GLY A 266 -22.92 13.32 -2.88
N PHE A 267 -21.78 13.79 -3.35
CA PHE A 267 -20.56 14.03 -2.54
C PHE A 267 -20.37 15.52 -2.31
N GLY A 268 -20.09 15.90 -1.06
CA GLY A 268 -19.83 17.27 -0.62
C GLY A 268 -18.36 17.64 -0.50
N GLY A 269 -17.48 16.65 -0.60
CA GLY A 269 -16.05 16.83 -0.36
C GLY A 269 -15.66 16.66 1.12
N GLY A 270 -16.44 15.91 1.91
CA GLY A 270 -16.00 15.40 3.20
C GLY A 270 -15.05 14.22 3.03
N GLY A 271 -14.08 14.06 3.94
CA GLY A 271 -13.11 12.97 3.87
C GLY A 271 -11.69 13.36 4.25
N ALA A 272 -10.70 12.56 3.87
CA ALA A 272 -9.31 12.83 4.18
C ALA A 272 -8.37 12.23 3.13
N SER A 273 -7.22 12.90 2.96
CA SER A 273 -6.13 12.43 2.11
C SER A 273 -4.89 12.09 2.92
N SER A 274 -4.08 11.17 2.45
CA SER A 274 -2.83 10.75 3.08
C SER A 274 -1.82 10.25 2.05
N ASN A 275 -0.55 10.28 2.44
CA ASN A 275 0.55 9.62 1.73
C ASN A 275 1.08 8.46 2.57
N TRP A 276 1.71 7.44 1.90
CA TRP A 276 2.33 6.29 2.59
C TRP A 276 3.74 5.97 2.15
#